data_046575c8e3bd9a30cebc397c50136f58
#
_entry.id   046575c8e3bd9a30cebc397c50136f58
#
_cell.length_a   1.000
_cell.length_b   1.000
_cell.length_c   1.000
_cell.angle_alpha   90.00
_cell.angle_beta   90.00
_cell.angle_gamma   90.00
#
_symmetry.space_group_name_H-M   'P 1'
#
loop_
_entity.id
_entity.type
_entity.pdbx_description
1 polymer ?
#
loop_
_entity_poly.entity_id
_entity_poly.type
_entity_poly.pdbx_seq_one_letter_code
_entity_poly.pdbx_strand_id
1 'polypeptide(L)'
;TGFEPTEGGARTRLYIQGNNFGSNTDDIKVKIGGLPAKVIGSNGNIIYCMVPFKASEGTIEVSIKGQDPITAAEKFNYVSKTIVGTVAGYVDETGKVKVQDGSFKEAGFSGPGYMTVDPKDPNVLYVVDGNRYGGTSIRVLDLKKKEVSTLLTKGQGNWESIRTIDFTLSGDTMLITNQQDTENAIGISYTTRANGFKKPQPLVIGRKIVSVAVHPNGELYYVKRKTGELIRFDMQTKEEKVLYALGDGEPMFFIFMHPSGNYAYISFSQWKTILKIPYDWKNKTLLTASILCGQQKQEGWLDGQGTNAKLGNPAQGVFIKNEQYIKEGKDDIYDFYFTDSSIHCIRYVTPEGFVHTYAGRGSQGVNNNPNGYVDGDLRQEARFNYPFGIHYDEVNKIFYIGDIEN
;
A
#
# COMPACT_ATOMS: atom_id res chain seq x y z
N THR A 1 -28.53 34.87 -1.78
CA THR A 1 -28.08 33.54 -2.15
C THR A 1 -27.11 33.04 -1.13
N GLY A 2 -27.42 31.92 -0.52
CA GLY A 2 -26.58 31.22 0.45
C GLY A 2 -26.40 29.74 0.07
N PHE A 3 -25.62 28.99 0.85
CA PHE A 3 -25.51 27.57 0.66
C PHE A 3 -25.24 26.89 2.00
N GLU A 4 -25.61 25.63 2.10
CA GLU A 4 -25.39 24.76 3.27
C GLU A 4 -25.09 23.34 2.82
N PRO A 5 -24.15 22.64 3.51
CA PRO A 5 -23.25 23.14 4.55
C PRO A 5 -22.17 24.08 3.97
N THR A 6 -21.54 24.90 4.82
CA THR A 6 -20.48 25.83 4.43
C THR A 6 -19.13 25.14 4.28
N GLU A 7 -19.01 23.89 4.75
CA GLU A 7 -17.81 23.07 4.64
C GLU A 7 -18.13 21.59 4.38
N GLY A 8 -17.17 20.88 3.81
CA GLY A 8 -17.27 19.44 3.60
C GLY A 8 -16.29 18.92 2.55
N GLY A 9 -16.13 17.61 2.51
CA GLY A 9 -15.28 16.92 1.53
C GLY A 9 -16.02 16.54 0.25
N ALA A 10 -15.38 15.72 -0.57
CA ALA A 10 -15.98 15.13 -1.76
C ALA A 10 -17.29 14.41 -1.42
N ARG A 11 -18.26 14.49 -2.34
CA ARG A 11 -19.61 13.93 -2.19
C ARG A 11 -20.46 14.53 -1.07
N THR A 12 -20.00 15.59 -0.38
CA THR A 12 -20.87 16.34 0.51
C THR A 12 -22.10 16.83 -0.26
N ARG A 13 -23.28 16.62 0.31
CA ARG A 13 -24.55 17.12 -0.23
C ARG A 13 -24.64 18.60 0.06
N LEU A 14 -24.73 19.41 -1.00
CA LEU A 14 -24.76 20.85 -0.92
C LEU A 14 -26.10 21.35 -1.43
N TYR A 15 -26.72 22.24 -0.67
CA TYR A 15 -27.96 22.95 -1.02
C TYR A 15 -27.61 24.41 -1.26
N ILE A 16 -27.88 24.90 -2.46
CA ILE A 16 -27.69 26.32 -2.83
C ILE A 16 -29.06 26.99 -2.88
N GLN A 17 -29.23 28.00 -2.06
CA GLN A 17 -30.48 28.75 -1.95
C GLN A 17 -30.40 29.99 -2.83
N GLY A 18 -31.52 30.31 -3.52
CA GLY A 18 -31.65 31.48 -4.38
C GLY A 18 -33.03 31.56 -5.00
N ASN A 19 -33.14 32.25 -6.11
CA ASN A 19 -34.41 32.40 -6.83
C ASN A 19 -34.19 32.20 -8.33
N ASN A 20 -35.22 31.73 -9.03
CA ASN A 20 -35.26 31.60 -10.48
C ASN A 20 -34.23 30.65 -11.10
N PHE A 21 -33.84 29.60 -10.37
CA PHE A 21 -32.92 28.60 -10.90
C PHE A 21 -33.53 27.70 -11.99
N GLY A 22 -34.91 27.65 -12.03
CA GLY A 22 -35.59 26.65 -12.84
C GLY A 22 -35.56 25.24 -12.22
N SER A 23 -36.32 24.33 -12.80
CA SER A 23 -36.39 22.93 -12.33
C SER A 23 -35.64 21.94 -13.24
N ASN A 24 -35.24 22.37 -14.46
CA ASN A 24 -34.51 21.55 -15.39
C ASN A 24 -33.03 21.53 -15.05
N THR A 25 -32.50 20.41 -14.57
CA THR A 25 -31.10 20.26 -14.17
C THR A 25 -30.10 20.39 -15.33
N ASP A 26 -30.51 20.14 -16.57
CA ASP A 26 -29.64 20.27 -17.75
C ASP A 26 -29.32 21.76 -18.07
N ASP A 27 -30.12 22.67 -17.62
CA ASP A 27 -29.92 24.11 -17.78
C ASP A 27 -29.10 24.73 -16.61
N ILE A 28 -28.77 23.94 -15.58
CA ILE A 28 -28.08 24.39 -14.37
C ILE A 28 -26.67 23.81 -14.34
N LYS A 29 -25.66 24.66 -14.24
CA LYS A 29 -24.28 24.26 -14.02
C LYS A 29 -23.79 24.88 -12.71
N VAL A 30 -23.13 24.03 -11.87
CA VAL A 30 -22.53 24.47 -10.62
C VAL A 30 -21.05 24.15 -10.66
N LYS A 31 -20.21 25.09 -10.22
CA LYS A 31 -18.80 24.87 -9.95
C LYS A 31 -18.50 25.17 -8.49
N ILE A 32 -17.66 24.36 -7.88
CA ILE A 32 -17.19 24.51 -6.49
C ILE A 32 -15.67 24.46 -6.52
N GLY A 33 -15.01 25.54 -6.07
CA GLY A 33 -13.56 25.67 -6.18
C GLY A 33 -13.05 25.53 -7.62
N GLY A 34 -13.80 26.03 -8.59
CA GLY A 34 -13.51 25.96 -10.03
C GLY A 34 -13.83 24.62 -10.71
N LEU A 35 -14.20 23.56 -9.97
CA LEU A 35 -14.52 22.24 -10.54
C LEU A 35 -16.04 22.04 -10.70
N PRO A 36 -16.49 21.37 -11.79
CA PRO A 36 -17.90 21.11 -12.02
C PRO A 36 -18.48 20.16 -10.96
N ALA A 37 -19.57 20.57 -10.33
CA ALA A 37 -20.35 19.78 -9.40
C ALA A 37 -21.52 19.10 -10.10
N LYS A 38 -21.86 17.87 -9.68
CA LYS A 38 -23.03 17.16 -10.21
C LYS A 38 -24.30 17.74 -9.59
N VAL A 39 -25.13 18.39 -10.41
CA VAL A 39 -26.46 18.80 -10.02
C VAL A 39 -27.38 17.58 -10.00
N ILE A 40 -28.07 17.37 -8.88
CA ILE A 40 -28.99 16.25 -8.66
C ILE A 40 -30.44 16.67 -8.86
N GLY A 41 -30.78 17.89 -8.47
CA GLY A 41 -32.14 18.42 -8.60
C GLY A 41 -32.21 19.91 -8.33
N SER A 42 -33.37 20.53 -8.72
CA SER A 42 -33.70 21.90 -8.38
C SER A 42 -35.24 22.04 -8.30
N ASN A 43 -35.70 22.86 -7.35
CA ASN A 43 -37.11 23.24 -7.24
C ASN A 43 -37.35 24.69 -7.65
N GLY A 44 -36.38 25.33 -8.31
CA GLY A 44 -36.42 26.73 -8.71
C GLY A 44 -35.85 27.73 -7.69
N ASN A 45 -35.84 27.37 -6.41
CA ASN A 45 -35.28 28.21 -5.34
C ASN A 45 -34.13 27.54 -4.60
N ILE A 46 -34.00 26.22 -4.73
CA ILE A 46 -32.94 25.43 -4.13
C ILE A 46 -32.34 24.52 -5.21
N ILE A 47 -31.02 24.54 -5.37
CA ILE A 47 -30.26 23.56 -6.14
C ILE A 47 -29.66 22.56 -5.15
N TYR A 48 -29.89 21.29 -5.42
CA TYR A 48 -29.21 20.19 -4.74
C TYR A 48 -28.08 19.65 -5.63
N CYS A 49 -26.83 19.70 -5.15
CA CYS A 49 -25.69 19.20 -5.86
C CYS A 49 -24.70 18.47 -4.92
N MET A 50 -23.70 17.85 -5.50
CA MET A 50 -22.66 17.15 -4.75
C MET A 50 -21.31 17.79 -5.00
N VAL A 51 -20.55 18.02 -3.90
CA VAL A 51 -19.18 18.53 -3.95
C VAL A 51 -18.30 17.56 -4.75
N PRO A 52 -17.57 18.04 -5.78
CA PRO A 52 -16.73 17.20 -6.61
C PRO A 52 -15.47 16.73 -5.86
N PHE A 53 -14.89 15.65 -6.35
CA PHE A 53 -13.57 15.21 -5.89
C PHE A 53 -12.49 16.24 -6.26
N LYS A 54 -11.50 16.42 -5.38
CA LYS A 54 -10.37 17.34 -5.57
C LYS A 54 -10.80 18.81 -5.73
N ALA A 55 -11.98 19.19 -5.28
CA ALA A 55 -12.30 20.59 -5.12
C ALA A 55 -11.29 21.22 -4.15
N SER A 56 -11.02 22.50 -4.31
CA SER A 56 -10.26 23.29 -3.35
C SER A 56 -11.21 24.21 -2.57
N GLU A 57 -10.74 24.79 -1.49
CA GLU A 57 -11.41 25.96 -0.92
C GLU A 57 -11.65 26.98 -2.03
N GLY A 58 -12.86 27.48 -2.14
CA GLY A 58 -13.17 28.41 -3.21
C GLY A 58 -14.64 28.79 -3.31
N THR A 59 -14.91 29.58 -4.32
CA THR A 59 -16.25 30.10 -4.62
C THR A 59 -17.15 29.01 -5.15
N ILE A 60 -18.45 29.16 -4.87
CA ILE A 60 -19.53 28.46 -5.58
C ILE A 60 -20.05 29.36 -6.69
N GLU A 61 -19.99 28.86 -7.91
CA GLU A 61 -20.48 29.52 -9.12
C GLU A 61 -21.68 28.74 -9.66
N VAL A 62 -22.79 29.44 -9.89
CA VAL A 62 -24.00 28.88 -10.51
C VAL A 62 -24.23 29.56 -11.84
N SER A 63 -24.39 28.80 -12.90
CA SER A 63 -24.73 29.28 -14.23
C SER A 63 -26.06 28.66 -14.66
N ILE A 64 -27.01 29.48 -15.06
CA ILE A 64 -28.28 29.06 -15.63
C ILE A 64 -28.28 29.40 -17.11
N LYS A 65 -28.79 28.51 -17.95
CA LYS A 65 -28.83 28.70 -19.40
C LYS A 65 -29.48 30.03 -19.77
N GLY A 66 -28.73 30.87 -20.52
CA GLY A 66 -29.22 32.20 -20.95
C GLY A 66 -29.09 33.30 -19.89
N GLN A 67 -28.43 33.06 -18.78
CA GLN A 67 -28.12 34.02 -17.73
C GLN A 67 -26.64 34.11 -17.44
N ASP A 68 -26.18 35.25 -16.93
CA ASP A 68 -24.79 35.42 -16.47
C ASP A 68 -24.53 34.57 -15.22
N PRO A 69 -23.32 34.01 -15.06
CA PRO A 69 -22.95 33.25 -13.88
C PRO A 69 -23.06 34.10 -12.60
N ILE A 70 -23.57 33.49 -11.55
CA ILE A 70 -23.66 34.08 -10.21
C ILE A 70 -22.67 33.37 -9.29
N THR A 71 -21.88 34.14 -8.56
CA THR A 71 -20.95 33.63 -7.55
C THR A 71 -21.49 33.91 -6.16
N ALA A 72 -21.44 32.89 -5.29
CA ALA A 72 -21.80 33.07 -3.89
C ALA A 72 -20.82 34.03 -3.18
N ALA A 73 -21.34 34.82 -2.23
CA ALA A 73 -20.53 35.78 -1.48
C ALA A 73 -19.53 35.09 -0.54
N GLU A 74 -19.92 33.96 0.02
CA GLU A 74 -19.09 33.16 0.90
C GLU A 74 -18.33 32.08 0.11
N LYS A 75 -17.16 31.67 0.64
CA LYS A 75 -16.39 30.57 0.11
C LYS A 75 -16.79 29.26 0.78
N PHE A 76 -16.84 28.21 -0.01
CA PHE A 76 -16.95 26.84 0.50
C PHE A 76 -15.61 26.38 1.03
N ASN A 77 -15.57 25.93 2.30
CA ASN A 77 -14.38 25.33 2.91
C ASN A 77 -14.30 23.85 2.54
N TYR A 78 -13.43 23.50 1.58
CA TYR A 78 -13.24 22.12 1.18
C TYR A 78 -12.36 21.38 2.19
N VAL A 79 -12.96 20.48 2.94
CA VAL A 79 -12.26 19.60 3.88
C VAL A 79 -11.78 18.37 3.12
N SER A 80 -10.48 18.28 2.86
CA SER A 80 -9.88 17.09 2.27
C SER A 80 -9.93 15.94 3.27
N LYS A 81 -10.70 14.90 2.96
CA LYS A 81 -10.80 13.70 3.77
C LYS A 81 -10.11 12.55 3.02
N THR A 82 -9.14 11.92 3.67
CA THR A 82 -8.55 10.70 3.14
C THR A 82 -9.53 9.54 3.31
N ILE A 83 -9.77 8.80 2.25
CA ILE A 83 -10.68 7.65 2.23
C ILE A 83 -10.00 6.44 1.59
N VAL A 84 -10.51 5.25 1.91
CA VAL A 84 -10.23 4.03 1.15
C VAL A 84 -11.19 3.95 -0.02
N GLY A 85 -10.69 3.52 -1.16
CA GLY A 85 -11.51 3.28 -2.36
C GLY A 85 -10.91 2.17 -3.20
N THR A 86 -11.75 1.36 -3.83
CA THR A 86 -11.34 0.28 -4.72
C THR A 86 -10.76 0.82 -6.02
N VAL A 87 -9.57 0.39 -6.37
CA VAL A 87 -8.86 0.78 -7.60
C VAL A 87 -9.11 -0.24 -8.71
N ALA A 88 -8.90 -1.51 -8.43
CA ALA A 88 -9.05 -2.63 -9.37
C ALA A 88 -9.37 -3.91 -8.60
N GLY A 89 -9.97 -4.87 -9.29
CA GLY A 89 -10.39 -6.15 -8.72
C GLY A 89 -11.86 -6.40 -9.06
N TYR A 90 -12.10 -7.16 -10.14
CA TYR A 90 -13.46 -7.50 -10.57
C TYR A 90 -13.93 -8.77 -9.86
N VAL A 91 -15.13 -8.67 -9.33
CA VAL A 91 -15.89 -9.78 -8.78
C VAL A 91 -17.23 -9.82 -9.53
N ASP A 92 -17.65 -10.97 -10.00
CA ASP A 92 -18.91 -11.10 -10.72
C ASP A 92 -20.15 -10.96 -9.79
N GLU A 93 -21.34 -10.95 -10.39
CA GLU A 93 -22.60 -10.80 -9.65
C GLU A 93 -22.84 -11.91 -8.61
N THR A 94 -22.13 -13.04 -8.72
CA THR A 94 -22.20 -14.15 -7.77
C THR A 94 -21.14 -14.08 -6.67
N GLY A 95 -20.29 -13.05 -6.67
CA GLY A 95 -19.17 -12.90 -5.76
C GLY A 95 -17.93 -13.72 -6.16
N LYS A 96 -17.89 -14.19 -7.41
CA LYS A 96 -16.82 -15.06 -7.92
C LYS A 96 -15.72 -14.22 -8.57
N VAL A 97 -14.50 -14.42 -8.12
CA VAL A 97 -13.32 -13.79 -8.72
C VAL A 97 -12.98 -14.47 -10.04
N LYS A 98 -12.76 -13.69 -11.08
CA LYS A 98 -12.17 -14.16 -12.34
C LYS A 98 -10.80 -13.50 -12.52
N VAL A 99 -9.75 -14.29 -12.45
CA VAL A 99 -8.40 -13.81 -12.72
C VAL A 99 -8.24 -13.52 -14.21
N GLN A 100 -8.11 -12.25 -14.55
CA GLN A 100 -7.98 -11.81 -15.95
C GLN A 100 -7.26 -10.48 -16.06
N ASP A 101 -6.63 -10.25 -17.21
CA ASP A 101 -6.06 -8.97 -17.62
C ASP A 101 -7.17 -8.06 -18.17
N GLY A 102 -6.94 -6.76 -18.19
CA GLY A 102 -7.87 -5.77 -18.73
C GLY A 102 -7.78 -4.41 -18.04
N SER A 103 -8.80 -3.59 -18.27
CA SER A 103 -8.93 -2.31 -17.57
C SER A 103 -9.11 -2.52 -16.06
N PHE A 104 -8.87 -1.48 -15.24
CA PHE A 104 -9.08 -1.57 -13.79
C PHE A 104 -10.50 -2.01 -13.40
N LYS A 105 -11.49 -1.79 -14.28
CA LYS A 105 -12.88 -2.21 -14.04
C LYS A 105 -13.14 -3.68 -14.35
N GLU A 106 -12.32 -4.28 -15.19
CA GLU A 106 -12.50 -5.64 -15.71
C GLU A 106 -11.47 -6.62 -15.15
N ALA A 107 -10.29 -6.11 -14.79
CA ALA A 107 -9.21 -6.93 -14.26
C ALA A 107 -9.58 -7.57 -12.94
N GLY A 108 -9.32 -8.87 -12.82
CA GLY A 108 -9.49 -9.61 -11.57
C GLY A 108 -8.18 -10.23 -11.10
N PHE A 109 -8.07 -10.43 -9.80
CA PHE A 109 -6.91 -11.00 -9.13
C PHE A 109 -7.29 -12.27 -8.39
N SER A 110 -6.33 -13.16 -8.21
CA SER A 110 -6.49 -14.31 -7.30
C SER A 110 -6.37 -13.88 -5.83
N GLY A 111 -5.51 -12.91 -5.58
CA GLY A 111 -5.28 -12.27 -4.29
C GLY A 111 -4.05 -11.37 -4.39
N PRO A 112 -4.24 -10.04 -4.51
CA PRO A 112 -3.14 -9.10 -4.69
C PRO A 112 -2.32 -9.01 -3.39
N GLY A 113 -1.10 -9.57 -3.44
CA GLY A 113 -0.17 -9.65 -2.33
C GLY A 113 0.91 -8.56 -2.37
N TYR A 114 2.17 -8.98 -2.17
CA TYR A 114 3.32 -8.08 -2.14
C TYR A 114 3.42 -7.24 -3.40
N MET A 115 3.75 -5.97 -3.25
CA MET A 115 3.83 -5.05 -4.37
C MET A 115 5.07 -4.16 -4.31
N THR A 116 5.55 -3.75 -5.48
CA THR A 116 6.66 -2.81 -5.60
C THR A 116 6.49 -1.94 -6.85
N VAL A 117 6.89 -0.68 -6.77
CA VAL A 117 6.87 0.25 -7.90
C VAL A 117 8.10 0.03 -8.78
N ASP A 118 7.96 0.29 -10.07
CA ASP A 118 9.10 0.36 -10.97
C ASP A 118 10.00 1.56 -10.59
N PRO A 119 11.29 1.36 -10.29
CA PRO A 119 12.18 2.45 -9.87
C PRO A 119 12.38 3.54 -10.94
N LYS A 120 12.05 3.24 -12.21
CA LYS A 120 12.21 4.18 -13.35
C LYS A 120 10.88 4.71 -13.89
N ASP A 121 9.75 4.14 -13.46
CA ASP A 121 8.42 4.63 -13.84
C ASP A 121 7.44 4.51 -12.67
N PRO A 122 7.17 5.60 -11.95
CA PRO A 122 6.27 5.58 -10.80
C PRO A 122 4.81 5.23 -11.14
N ASN A 123 4.46 5.16 -12.42
CA ASN A 123 3.13 4.72 -12.85
C ASN A 123 3.01 3.21 -13.06
N VAL A 124 4.10 2.46 -12.85
CA VAL A 124 4.11 1.00 -13.01
C VAL A 124 4.28 0.33 -11.66
N LEU A 125 3.29 -0.43 -11.26
CA LEU A 125 3.28 -1.19 -10.01
C LEU A 125 3.27 -2.69 -10.33
N TYR A 126 4.24 -3.42 -9.80
CA TYR A 126 4.29 -4.88 -9.89
C TYR A 126 3.65 -5.49 -8.64
N VAL A 127 2.77 -6.46 -8.84
CA VAL A 127 2.02 -7.10 -7.77
C VAL A 127 2.17 -8.61 -7.87
N VAL A 128 2.55 -9.25 -6.79
CA VAL A 128 2.50 -10.70 -6.64
C VAL A 128 1.05 -11.11 -6.45
N ASP A 129 0.49 -11.86 -7.40
CA ASP A 129 -0.90 -12.29 -7.36
C ASP A 129 -1.00 -13.79 -7.03
N GLY A 130 -1.84 -14.13 -6.06
CA GLY A 130 -2.01 -15.51 -5.60
C GLY A 130 -2.94 -15.61 -4.40
N ASN A 131 -2.43 -16.08 -3.27
CA ASN A 131 -3.15 -16.14 -2.00
C ASN A 131 -2.18 -15.88 -0.84
N ARG A 132 -2.66 -15.88 0.40
CA ARG A 132 -1.83 -15.64 1.60
C ARG A 132 -0.64 -16.60 1.76
N TYR A 133 -0.62 -17.72 1.06
CA TYR A 133 0.47 -18.70 1.10
C TYR A 133 1.51 -18.46 -0.01
N GLY A 134 1.18 -17.63 -1.00
CA GLY A 134 2.13 -17.19 -2.03
C GLY A 134 1.51 -16.99 -3.40
N GLY A 135 2.29 -16.34 -4.26
CA GLY A 135 1.87 -15.92 -5.58
C GLY A 135 2.07 -17.00 -6.63
N THR A 136 1.19 -16.97 -7.62
CA THR A 136 1.22 -17.80 -8.83
C THR A 136 1.63 -17.00 -10.06
N SER A 137 1.56 -15.66 -9.97
CA SER A 137 1.93 -14.75 -11.04
C SER A 137 2.43 -13.41 -10.52
N ILE A 138 3.08 -12.67 -11.40
CA ILE A 138 3.40 -11.25 -11.21
C ILE A 138 2.55 -10.46 -12.20
N ARG A 139 1.71 -9.58 -11.66
CA ARG A 139 0.85 -8.69 -12.42
C ARG A 139 1.46 -7.29 -12.47
N VAL A 140 1.17 -6.57 -13.52
CA VAL A 140 1.56 -5.17 -13.73
C VAL A 140 0.32 -4.32 -13.73
N LEU A 141 0.30 -3.31 -12.87
CA LEU A 141 -0.70 -2.24 -12.91
C LEU A 141 -0.05 -1.02 -13.57
N ASP A 142 -0.55 -0.63 -14.74
CA ASP A 142 -0.24 0.65 -15.37
C ASP A 142 -1.24 1.69 -14.84
N LEU A 143 -0.79 2.48 -13.87
CA LEU A 143 -1.64 3.46 -13.16
C LEU A 143 -2.10 4.59 -14.10
N LYS A 144 -1.30 4.89 -15.13
CA LYS A 144 -1.63 5.93 -16.11
C LYS A 144 -2.66 5.47 -17.11
N LYS A 145 -2.51 4.25 -17.66
CA LYS A 145 -3.48 3.65 -18.58
C LYS A 145 -4.68 3.07 -17.86
N LYS A 146 -4.57 2.80 -16.54
CA LYS A 146 -5.57 2.10 -15.73
C LYS A 146 -5.85 0.69 -16.26
N GLU A 147 -4.77 -0.03 -16.52
CA GLU A 147 -4.78 -1.40 -17.05
C GLU A 147 -3.97 -2.33 -16.15
N VAL A 148 -4.39 -3.59 -16.12
CA VAL A 148 -3.67 -4.69 -15.47
C VAL A 148 -3.29 -5.71 -16.53
N SER A 149 -2.04 -6.19 -16.47
CA SER A 149 -1.54 -7.25 -17.33
C SER A 149 -0.70 -8.26 -16.54
N THR A 150 -0.58 -9.47 -17.06
CA THR A 150 0.28 -10.51 -16.49
C THR A 150 1.68 -10.42 -17.08
N LEU A 151 2.68 -10.21 -16.23
CA LEU A 151 4.09 -10.17 -16.64
C LEU A 151 4.70 -11.57 -16.69
N LEU A 152 4.59 -12.29 -15.57
CA LEU A 152 5.16 -13.62 -15.38
C LEU A 152 4.18 -14.53 -14.63
N THR A 153 4.24 -15.82 -14.97
CA THR A 153 3.59 -16.89 -14.22
C THR A 153 4.64 -17.76 -13.52
N LYS A 154 4.25 -18.49 -12.50
CA LYS A 154 5.18 -19.33 -11.72
C LYS A 154 5.93 -20.35 -12.57
N GLY A 155 5.34 -20.84 -13.65
CA GLY A 155 5.97 -21.80 -14.57
C GLY A 155 7.18 -21.25 -15.33
N GLN A 156 7.21 -19.92 -15.60
CA GLN A 156 8.31 -19.31 -16.34
C GLN A 156 9.60 -19.19 -15.53
N GLY A 157 9.52 -19.16 -14.20
CA GLY A 157 10.69 -19.13 -13.30
C GLY A 157 10.91 -20.44 -12.54
N ASN A 158 10.12 -21.48 -12.82
CA ASN A 158 10.11 -22.73 -12.06
C ASN A 158 9.92 -22.48 -10.56
N TRP A 159 9.00 -21.58 -10.20
CA TRP A 159 8.67 -21.24 -8.82
C TRP A 159 7.52 -22.09 -8.30
N GLU A 160 7.58 -22.45 -7.02
CA GLU A 160 6.43 -23.02 -6.32
C GLU A 160 5.51 -21.90 -5.82
N SER A 161 6.11 -20.86 -5.21
CA SER A 161 5.38 -19.78 -4.56
C SER A 161 6.20 -18.49 -4.58
N ILE A 162 5.82 -17.55 -5.45
CA ILE A 162 6.43 -16.21 -5.51
C ILE A 162 6.07 -15.46 -4.22
N ARG A 163 7.06 -14.79 -3.58
CA ARG A 163 6.83 -14.08 -2.31
C ARG A 163 7.00 -12.58 -2.42
N THR A 164 8.18 -12.10 -2.82
CA THR A 164 8.45 -10.67 -2.94
C THR A 164 9.13 -10.34 -4.27
N ILE A 165 9.02 -9.09 -4.63
CA ILE A 165 9.71 -8.48 -5.77
C ILE A 165 10.48 -7.29 -5.22
N ASP A 166 11.75 -7.15 -5.60
CA ASP A 166 12.56 -5.98 -5.32
C ASP A 166 13.44 -5.65 -6.53
N PHE A 167 14.10 -4.51 -6.51
CA PHE A 167 14.96 -4.06 -7.60
C PHE A 167 16.36 -3.72 -7.09
N THR A 168 17.37 -3.97 -7.93
CA THR A 168 18.69 -3.39 -7.70
C THR A 168 18.63 -1.86 -7.78
N LEU A 169 19.61 -1.17 -7.21
CA LEU A 169 19.64 0.30 -7.14
C LEU A 169 19.52 0.99 -8.51
N SER A 170 20.04 0.36 -9.56
CA SER A 170 19.91 0.89 -10.93
C SER A 170 18.48 0.80 -11.48
N GLY A 171 17.62 -0.02 -10.87
CA GLY A 171 16.29 -0.34 -11.38
C GLY A 171 16.31 -1.21 -12.64
N ASP A 172 17.46 -1.74 -13.04
CA ASP A 172 17.59 -2.53 -14.27
C ASP A 172 17.41 -4.03 -14.04
N THR A 173 17.48 -4.47 -12.80
CA THR A 173 17.33 -5.87 -12.43
C THR A 173 16.24 -6.02 -11.39
N MET A 174 15.25 -6.84 -11.72
CA MET A 174 14.19 -7.26 -10.81
C MET A 174 14.64 -8.55 -10.10
N LEU A 175 14.49 -8.60 -8.80
CA LEU A 175 14.74 -9.73 -7.92
C LEU A 175 13.41 -10.34 -7.50
N ILE A 176 13.28 -11.66 -7.58
CA ILE A 176 12.03 -12.37 -7.30
C ILE A 176 12.35 -13.49 -6.33
N THR A 177 11.71 -13.49 -5.16
CA THR A 177 11.90 -14.55 -4.16
C THR A 177 10.87 -15.65 -4.30
N ASN A 178 11.27 -16.87 -3.95
CA ASN A 178 10.45 -18.07 -4.06
C ASN A 178 10.52 -18.91 -2.78
N GLN A 179 9.36 -19.25 -2.27
CA GLN A 179 9.21 -20.08 -1.07
C GLN A 179 9.03 -21.55 -1.46
N GLN A 180 10.05 -22.19 -1.94
CA GLN A 180 10.05 -23.62 -2.26
C GLN A 180 10.88 -24.40 -1.25
N ASP A 181 10.39 -25.58 -0.83
CA ASP A 181 11.05 -26.41 0.21
C ASP A 181 11.77 -27.63 -0.39
N THR A 182 12.62 -27.39 -1.37
CA THR A 182 13.51 -28.42 -1.94
C THR A 182 14.97 -27.96 -1.88
N GLU A 183 15.92 -28.87 -1.79
CA GLU A 183 17.34 -28.53 -1.62
C GLU A 183 17.90 -27.69 -2.76
N ASN A 184 17.46 -27.96 -3.98
CA ASN A 184 17.89 -27.25 -5.18
C ASN A 184 16.88 -26.18 -5.63
N ALA A 185 16.05 -25.68 -4.72
CA ALA A 185 15.09 -24.63 -5.05
C ALA A 185 15.79 -23.37 -5.53
N ILE A 186 15.21 -22.71 -6.51
CA ILE A 186 15.62 -21.36 -6.88
C ILE A 186 14.99 -20.42 -5.84
N GLY A 187 15.76 -20.03 -4.84
CA GLY A 187 15.30 -19.16 -3.76
C GLY A 187 15.14 -17.71 -4.19
N ILE A 188 16.10 -17.21 -4.99
CA ILE A 188 16.03 -15.89 -5.62
C ILE A 188 16.31 -16.04 -7.10
N SER A 189 15.42 -15.50 -7.93
CA SER A 189 15.63 -15.29 -9.36
C SER A 189 15.90 -13.83 -9.65
N TYR A 190 16.57 -13.55 -10.76
CA TYR A 190 16.65 -12.21 -11.32
C TYR A 190 16.19 -12.17 -12.77
N THR A 191 15.69 -11.03 -13.20
CA THR A 191 15.39 -10.75 -14.61
C THR A 191 15.68 -9.29 -14.90
N THR A 192 15.93 -8.93 -16.17
CA THR A 192 16.44 -7.62 -16.51
C THR A 192 15.45 -6.78 -17.31
N ARG A 193 15.55 -5.47 -17.18
CA ARG A 193 14.77 -4.51 -17.98
C ARG A 193 15.01 -4.69 -19.48
N ALA A 194 16.24 -5.00 -19.88
CA ALA A 194 16.61 -5.24 -21.27
C ALA A 194 15.81 -6.37 -21.94
N ASN A 195 15.35 -7.35 -21.17
CA ASN A 195 14.48 -8.42 -21.67
C ASN A 195 13.00 -8.22 -21.32
N GLY A 196 12.62 -7.00 -20.86
CA GLY A 196 11.26 -6.68 -20.43
C GLY A 196 10.82 -7.42 -19.17
N PHE A 197 11.76 -7.85 -18.34
CA PHE A 197 11.54 -8.68 -17.15
C PHE A 197 10.87 -10.04 -17.40
N LYS A 198 11.02 -10.59 -18.62
CA LYS A 198 10.31 -11.80 -19.07
C LYS A 198 11.14 -13.09 -19.03
N LYS A 199 12.44 -13.01 -18.72
CA LYS A 199 13.35 -14.17 -18.74
C LYS A 199 14.06 -14.32 -17.40
N PRO A 200 13.36 -14.85 -16.37
CA PRO A 200 13.96 -15.04 -15.06
C PRO A 200 15.10 -16.08 -15.12
N GLN A 201 16.17 -15.79 -14.38
CA GLN A 201 17.35 -16.64 -14.23
C GLN A 201 17.62 -16.88 -12.74
N PRO A 202 18.17 -18.04 -12.35
CA PRO A 202 18.58 -18.29 -10.99
C PRO A 202 19.67 -17.33 -10.52
N LEU A 203 19.52 -16.77 -9.32
CA LEU A 203 20.54 -15.98 -8.63
C LEU A 203 21.06 -16.69 -7.38
N VAL A 204 20.16 -17.16 -6.54
CA VAL A 204 20.48 -17.88 -5.31
C VAL A 204 19.73 -19.19 -5.30
N ILE A 205 20.47 -20.28 -5.10
CA ILE A 205 19.91 -21.60 -4.85
C ILE A 205 19.77 -21.78 -3.35
N GLY A 206 18.56 -22.01 -2.87
CA GLY A 206 18.29 -22.15 -1.45
C GLY A 206 16.81 -22.34 -1.14
N ARG A 207 16.55 -22.99 -0.02
CA ARG A 207 15.18 -23.34 0.43
C ARG A 207 14.51 -22.18 1.12
N LYS A 208 13.23 -21.97 0.81
CA LYS A 208 12.32 -21.05 1.53
C LYS A 208 12.89 -19.63 1.74
N ILE A 209 13.34 -18.98 0.67
CA ILE A 209 13.71 -17.56 0.72
C ILE A 209 12.47 -16.73 0.47
N VAL A 210 12.04 -15.97 1.48
CA VAL A 210 10.75 -15.28 1.48
C VAL A 210 10.87 -13.82 1.08
N SER A 211 11.96 -13.16 1.44
CA SER A 211 12.14 -11.73 1.19
C SER A 211 13.60 -11.41 0.93
N VAL A 212 13.83 -10.42 0.08
CA VAL A 212 15.15 -9.83 -0.19
C VAL A 212 15.02 -8.32 -0.04
N ALA A 213 16.08 -7.66 0.40
CA ALA A 213 16.18 -6.20 0.41
C ALA A 213 17.55 -5.78 -0.13
N VAL A 214 17.56 -4.66 -0.84
CA VAL A 214 18.76 -4.06 -1.42
C VAL A 214 19.18 -2.88 -0.55
N HIS A 215 20.39 -2.95 -0.01
CA HIS A 215 20.97 -1.84 0.76
C HIS A 215 21.42 -0.71 -0.19
N PRO A 216 21.40 0.58 0.21
CA PRO A 216 21.89 1.70 -0.62
C PRO A 216 23.35 1.60 -1.10
N ASN A 217 24.17 0.70 -0.55
CA ASN A 217 25.51 0.41 -1.07
C ASN A 217 25.54 -0.71 -2.14
N GLY A 218 24.40 -1.29 -2.49
CA GLY A 218 24.26 -2.34 -3.51
C GLY A 218 24.31 -3.78 -2.99
N GLU A 219 24.56 -4.00 -1.71
CA GLU A 219 24.52 -5.34 -1.10
C GLU A 219 23.07 -5.84 -0.98
N LEU A 220 22.89 -7.16 -1.08
CA LEU A 220 21.61 -7.81 -0.84
C LEU A 220 21.58 -8.45 0.54
N TYR A 221 20.43 -8.35 1.17
CA TYR A 221 20.13 -9.04 2.43
C TYR A 221 18.86 -9.86 2.26
N TYR A 222 18.86 -11.09 2.76
CA TYR A 222 17.68 -11.94 2.76
C TYR A 222 17.70 -12.91 3.94
N VAL A 223 16.56 -13.53 4.19
CA VAL A 223 16.40 -14.50 5.27
C VAL A 223 16.05 -15.87 4.71
N LYS A 224 16.79 -16.89 5.12
CA LYS A 224 16.46 -18.29 4.87
C LYS A 224 15.43 -18.74 5.91
N ARG A 225 14.17 -18.88 5.52
CA ARG A 225 13.09 -19.22 6.45
C ARG A 225 13.32 -20.54 7.17
N LYS A 226 13.93 -21.53 6.53
CA LYS A 226 14.17 -22.86 7.10
C LYS A 226 15.06 -22.82 8.33
N THR A 227 16.09 -22.00 8.32
CA THR A 227 17.10 -21.88 9.37
C THR A 227 16.99 -20.60 10.19
N GLY A 228 16.18 -19.65 9.74
CA GLY A 228 16.09 -18.31 10.33
C GLY A 228 17.31 -17.43 10.06
N GLU A 229 18.27 -17.89 9.25
CA GLU A 229 19.53 -17.19 9.01
C GLU A 229 19.32 -15.90 8.20
N LEU A 230 19.84 -14.78 8.73
CA LEU A 230 20.02 -13.53 8.01
C LEU A 230 21.32 -13.63 7.20
N ILE A 231 21.22 -13.44 5.90
CA ILE A 231 22.30 -13.57 4.94
C ILE A 231 22.60 -12.22 4.32
N ARG A 232 23.88 -11.88 4.22
CA ARG A 232 24.40 -10.86 3.31
C ARG A 232 24.90 -11.54 2.04
N PHE A 233 24.49 -11.04 0.88
CA PHE A 233 24.87 -11.58 -0.42
C PHE A 233 25.57 -10.52 -1.26
N ASP A 234 26.74 -10.86 -1.78
CA ASP A 234 27.49 -10.03 -2.69
C ASP A 234 27.09 -10.34 -4.14
N MET A 235 26.55 -9.34 -4.84
CA MET A 235 26.08 -9.50 -6.23
C MET A 235 27.23 -9.73 -7.23
N GLN A 236 28.45 -9.32 -6.92
CA GLN A 236 29.61 -9.44 -7.81
C GLN A 236 30.27 -10.79 -7.66
N THR A 237 30.62 -11.16 -6.43
CA THR A 237 31.32 -12.42 -6.14
C THR A 237 30.39 -13.61 -6.05
N LYS A 238 29.06 -13.37 -5.86
CA LYS A 238 28.03 -14.38 -5.59
C LYS A 238 28.22 -15.12 -4.26
N GLU A 239 28.96 -14.53 -3.34
CA GLU A 239 29.23 -15.10 -2.03
C GLU A 239 28.11 -14.79 -1.04
N GLU A 240 27.72 -15.81 -0.28
CA GLU A 240 26.83 -15.70 0.87
C GLU A 240 27.64 -15.58 2.16
N LYS A 241 27.27 -14.64 3.01
CA LYS A 241 27.79 -14.54 4.38
C LYS A 241 26.62 -14.66 5.36
N VAL A 242 26.59 -15.74 6.14
CA VAL A 242 25.68 -15.88 7.27
C VAL A 242 26.07 -14.88 8.35
N LEU A 243 25.15 -14.03 8.75
CA LEU A 243 25.37 -13.08 9.84
C LEU A 243 24.99 -13.72 11.17
N TYR A 244 23.78 -14.18 11.32
CA TYR A 244 23.25 -14.91 12.49
C TYR A 244 21.83 -15.41 12.19
N ALA A 245 21.27 -16.23 13.09
CA ALA A 245 19.88 -16.64 13.03
C ALA A 245 18.98 -15.66 13.80
N LEU A 246 17.89 -15.21 13.19
CA LEU A 246 16.89 -14.33 13.80
C LEU A 246 15.94 -15.09 14.73
N GLY A 247 15.74 -16.37 14.49
CA GLY A 247 14.86 -17.25 15.26
C GLY A 247 14.70 -18.60 14.61
N ASP A 248 14.03 -19.50 15.31
CA ASP A 248 13.74 -20.87 14.90
C ASP A 248 12.25 -21.05 14.48
N GLY A 249 11.89 -22.25 14.03
CA GLY A 249 10.51 -22.61 13.74
C GLY A 249 9.97 -22.16 12.38
N GLU A 250 10.82 -21.90 11.43
CA GLU A 250 10.47 -21.51 10.04
C GLU A 250 9.58 -20.26 9.96
N PRO A 251 9.89 -19.15 10.62
CA PRO A 251 9.05 -17.99 10.63
C PRO A 251 9.01 -17.24 9.30
N MET A 252 7.93 -16.49 9.07
CA MET A 252 7.82 -15.56 7.96
C MET A 252 8.50 -14.25 8.31
N PHE A 253 9.47 -13.86 7.47
CA PHE A 253 10.22 -12.64 7.60
C PHE A 253 10.10 -11.80 6.34
N PHE A 254 9.85 -10.50 6.51
CA PHE A 254 9.98 -9.53 5.42
C PHE A 254 10.98 -8.47 5.86
N ILE A 255 12.05 -8.32 5.09
CA ILE A 255 13.12 -7.36 5.38
C ILE A 255 12.93 -6.10 4.53
N PHE A 256 13.07 -4.93 5.16
CA PHE A 256 12.92 -3.61 4.53
C PHE A 256 14.11 -2.74 4.91
N MET A 257 14.85 -2.30 3.91
CA MET A 257 15.98 -1.41 4.13
C MET A 257 15.49 0.02 4.31
N HIS A 258 15.94 0.70 5.36
CA HIS A 258 15.66 2.12 5.55
C HIS A 258 16.29 2.94 4.41
N PRO A 259 15.63 3.99 3.89
CA PRO A 259 16.17 4.79 2.77
C PRO A 259 17.56 5.39 3.01
N SER A 260 17.92 5.69 4.26
CA SER A 260 19.29 6.13 4.61
C SER A 260 20.34 5.02 4.59
N GLY A 261 19.92 3.75 4.61
CA GLY A 261 20.79 2.61 4.80
C GLY A 261 21.30 2.40 6.25
N ASN A 262 20.92 3.24 7.20
CA ASN A 262 21.43 3.16 8.57
C ASN A 262 20.88 1.98 9.38
N TYR A 263 19.79 1.38 8.92
CA TYR A 263 19.18 0.21 9.54
C TYR A 263 18.21 -0.50 8.59
N ALA A 264 17.79 -1.70 8.96
CA ALA A 264 16.69 -2.41 8.34
C ALA A 264 15.60 -2.72 9.37
N TYR A 265 14.36 -2.85 8.91
CA TYR A 265 13.28 -3.47 9.68
C TYR A 265 13.00 -4.87 9.17
N ILE A 266 12.59 -5.75 10.07
CA ILE A 266 12.06 -7.06 9.74
C ILE A 266 10.66 -7.19 10.34
N SER A 267 9.65 -7.33 9.48
CA SER A 267 8.33 -7.78 9.91
C SER A 267 8.39 -9.27 10.19
N PHE A 268 8.18 -9.65 11.45
CA PHE A 268 8.28 -11.03 11.91
C PHE A 268 6.89 -11.54 12.30
N SER A 269 6.16 -12.04 11.29
CA SER A 269 4.72 -12.34 11.43
C SER A 269 4.39 -13.34 12.54
N GLN A 270 5.12 -14.47 12.66
CA GLN A 270 4.84 -15.46 13.72
C GLN A 270 5.19 -14.96 15.12
N TRP A 271 6.15 -14.07 15.23
CA TRP A 271 6.50 -13.48 16.52
C TRP A 271 5.66 -12.26 16.86
N LYS A 272 4.84 -11.78 15.92
CA LYS A 272 3.98 -10.61 16.14
C LYS A 272 4.78 -9.35 16.48
N THR A 273 5.96 -9.20 15.86
CA THR A 273 6.91 -8.12 16.15
C THR A 273 7.45 -7.50 14.88
N ILE A 274 7.94 -6.28 15.00
CA ILE A 274 8.85 -5.65 14.03
C ILE A 274 10.19 -5.51 14.73
N LEU A 275 11.24 -6.01 14.10
CA LEU A 275 12.62 -5.89 14.56
C LEU A 275 13.30 -4.72 13.86
N LYS A 276 14.22 -4.05 14.58
CA LYS A 276 15.16 -3.06 14.04
C LYS A 276 16.57 -3.64 14.08
N ILE A 277 17.29 -3.53 12.96
CA ILE A 277 18.66 -4.03 12.80
C ILE A 277 19.53 -2.85 12.34
N PRO A 278 20.38 -2.29 13.19
CA PRO A 278 21.32 -1.23 12.80
C PRO A 278 22.30 -1.70 11.74
N TYR A 279 22.77 -0.79 10.90
CA TYR A 279 23.80 -1.05 9.90
C TYR A 279 25.13 -0.40 10.32
N ASP A 280 26.21 -1.16 10.26
CA ASP A 280 27.57 -0.67 10.49
C ASP A 280 28.22 -0.32 9.15
N TRP A 281 28.32 0.96 8.85
CA TRP A 281 28.93 1.46 7.61
C TRP A 281 30.43 1.18 7.52
N LYS A 282 31.13 1.08 8.65
CA LYS A 282 32.57 0.78 8.68
C LYS A 282 32.85 -0.66 8.25
N ASN A 283 32.09 -1.59 8.81
CA ASN A 283 32.24 -3.01 8.55
C ASN A 283 31.31 -3.51 7.43
N LYS A 284 30.45 -2.63 6.89
CA LYS A 284 29.46 -2.92 5.83
C LYS A 284 28.63 -4.16 6.15
N THR A 285 27.91 -4.13 7.27
CA THR A 285 27.10 -5.27 7.72
C THR A 285 25.95 -4.84 8.60
N LEU A 286 24.87 -5.61 8.57
CA LEU A 286 23.79 -5.50 9.55
C LEU A 286 24.28 -6.07 10.89
N LEU A 287 23.96 -5.38 11.98
CA LEU A 287 24.27 -5.75 13.36
C LEU A 287 23.17 -6.64 13.97
N THR A 288 23.17 -6.81 15.28
CA THR A 288 22.18 -7.62 16.00
C THR A 288 20.81 -6.94 16.01
N ALA A 289 19.76 -7.72 15.74
CA ALA A 289 18.38 -7.27 15.79
C ALA A 289 17.90 -7.02 17.23
N SER A 290 17.03 -6.03 17.38
CA SER A 290 16.26 -5.78 18.59
C SER A 290 14.77 -5.59 18.25
N ILE A 291 13.88 -5.84 19.21
CA ILE A 291 12.45 -5.60 19.02
C ILE A 291 12.21 -4.07 19.00
N LEU A 292 11.67 -3.57 17.89
CA LEU A 292 11.19 -2.19 17.79
C LEU A 292 9.79 -2.08 18.42
N CYS A 293 8.89 -2.97 18.03
CA CYS A 293 7.52 -2.99 18.56
C CYS A 293 6.87 -4.36 18.42
N GLY A 294 5.76 -4.54 19.15
CA GLY A 294 5.01 -5.78 19.21
C GLY A 294 5.44 -6.67 20.38
N GLN A 295 4.55 -7.53 20.80
CA GLN A 295 4.76 -8.45 21.92
C GLN A 295 4.96 -9.86 21.38
N GLN A 296 6.13 -10.44 21.63
CA GLN A 296 6.54 -11.71 21.04
C GLN A 296 5.51 -12.83 21.28
N LYS A 297 5.04 -13.43 20.18
CA LYS A 297 4.05 -14.52 20.14
C LYS A 297 2.68 -14.17 20.77
N GLN A 298 2.38 -12.89 20.96
CA GLN A 298 1.09 -12.42 21.46
C GLN A 298 0.37 -11.60 20.40
N GLU A 299 -0.58 -12.24 19.75
CA GLU A 299 -1.41 -11.59 18.76
C GLU A 299 -2.42 -10.64 19.42
N GLY A 300 -2.67 -9.51 18.78
CA GLY A 300 -3.70 -8.58 19.22
C GLY A 300 -3.69 -7.26 18.45
N TRP A 301 -4.71 -6.49 18.71
CA TRP A 301 -4.84 -5.14 18.18
C TRP A 301 -4.76 -4.14 19.34
N LEU A 302 -3.56 -3.63 19.58
CA LEU A 302 -3.32 -2.63 20.63
C LEU A 302 -2.23 -1.67 20.12
N ASP A 303 -2.56 -0.40 20.02
CA ASP A 303 -1.61 0.67 19.77
C ASP A 303 -0.81 0.96 21.04
N GLY A 304 0.44 1.40 20.90
CA GLY A 304 1.32 1.68 22.05
C GLY A 304 2.79 1.71 21.64
N GLN A 305 3.66 1.93 22.63
CA GLN A 305 5.09 2.00 22.41
C GLN A 305 5.80 0.67 22.69
N GLY A 306 6.66 0.27 21.77
CA GLY A 306 7.53 -0.89 21.95
C GLY A 306 6.72 -2.16 22.18
N THR A 307 7.07 -2.90 23.21
CA THR A 307 6.39 -4.16 23.60
C THR A 307 5.04 -3.96 24.27
N ASN A 308 4.60 -2.73 24.53
CA ASN A 308 3.24 -2.46 24.95
C ASN A 308 2.23 -2.56 23.81
N ALA A 309 2.68 -2.42 22.55
CA ALA A 309 1.85 -2.66 21.40
C ALA A 309 1.63 -4.16 21.18
N LYS A 310 0.46 -4.53 20.63
CA LYS A 310 0.21 -5.88 20.12
C LYS A 310 -0.06 -5.82 18.63
N LEU A 311 0.58 -6.71 17.91
CA LEU A 311 0.45 -6.87 16.46
C LEU A 311 -0.24 -8.19 16.12
N GLY A 312 -0.78 -8.26 14.91
CA GLY A 312 -1.25 -9.51 14.31
C GLY A 312 -0.14 -10.18 13.50
N ASN A 313 -0.30 -10.18 12.19
CA ASN A 313 0.70 -10.66 11.24
C ASN A 313 1.27 -9.47 10.44
N PRO A 314 2.24 -8.73 10.97
CA PRO A 314 2.87 -7.67 10.20
C PRO A 314 3.50 -8.27 8.94
N ALA A 315 3.12 -7.73 7.77
CA ALA A 315 3.56 -8.21 6.46
C ALA A 315 4.39 -7.15 5.75
N GLN A 316 3.97 -6.69 4.57
CA GLN A 316 4.72 -5.68 3.84
C GLN A 316 4.62 -4.32 4.50
N GLY A 317 5.72 -3.55 4.41
CA GLY A 317 5.76 -2.17 4.86
C GLY A 317 6.56 -1.26 3.95
N VAL A 318 6.41 0.03 4.16
CA VAL A 318 7.05 1.11 3.40
C VAL A 318 7.43 2.26 4.32
N PHE A 319 8.63 2.82 4.13
CA PHE A 319 9.08 4.02 4.82
C PHE A 319 8.53 5.27 4.14
N ILE A 320 7.88 6.14 4.90
CA ILE A 320 7.26 7.36 4.40
C ILE A 320 7.76 8.54 5.22
N LYS A 321 8.22 9.59 4.53
CA LYS A 321 8.66 10.83 5.18
C LYS A 321 7.52 11.48 5.95
N ASN A 322 7.78 11.82 7.19
CA ASN A 322 6.90 12.60 8.03
C ASN A 322 7.29 14.07 7.93
N GLU A 323 6.41 14.89 7.35
CA GLU A 323 6.66 16.31 7.13
C GLU A 323 6.85 17.09 8.44
N GLN A 324 6.26 16.63 9.54
CA GLN A 324 6.44 17.24 10.85
C GLN A 324 7.85 17.00 11.38
N TYR A 325 8.39 15.79 11.20
CA TYR A 325 9.78 15.47 11.59
C TYR A 325 10.79 16.30 10.81
N ILE A 326 10.53 16.55 9.52
CA ILE A 326 11.37 17.42 8.69
C ILE A 326 11.36 18.85 9.24
N LYS A 327 10.18 19.38 9.60
CA LYS A 327 10.05 20.73 10.20
C LYS A 327 10.73 20.84 11.56
N GLU A 328 10.71 19.77 12.34
CA GLU A 328 11.35 19.67 13.65
C GLU A 328 12.85 19.41 13.58
N GLY A 329 13.40 19.11 12.38
CA GLY A 329 14.82 18.83 12.17
C GLY A 329 15.27 17.53 12.82
N LYS A 330 14.38 16.50 12.87
CA LYS A 330 14.75 15.19 13.41
C LYS A 330 15.75 14.47 12.50
N ASP A 331 16.65 13.69 13.10
CA ASP A 331 17.64 12.87 12.37
C ASP A 331 16.95 11.77 11.54
N ASP A 332 15.93 11.15 12.09
CA ASP A 332 15.09 10.17 11.40
C ASP A 332 13.72 10.77 11.11
N ILE A 333 13.44 10.91 9.83
CA ILE A 333 12.23 11.59 9.32
C ILE A 333 11.17 10.64 8.79
N TYR A 334 11.30 9.32 9.02
CA TYR A 334 10.44 8.33 8.41
C TYR A 334 9.59 7.60 9.44
N ASP A 335 8.29 7.52 9.18
CA ASP A 335 7.43 6.50 9.77
C ASP A 335 7.42 5.26 8.88
N PHE A 336 7.26 4.09 9.46
CA PHE A 336 7.13 2.84 8.73
C PHE A 336 5.69 2.37 8.74
N TYR A 337 5.02 2.51 7.59
CA TYR A 337 3.64 2.04 7.39
C TYR A 337 3.67 0.58 6.97
N PHE A 338 2.80 -0.25 7.56
CA PHE A 338 2.76 -1.68 7.28
C PHE A 338 1.34 -2.24 7.32
N THR A 339 1.13 -3.32 6.58
CA THR A 339 -0.09 -4.11 6.66
C THR A 339 -0.01 -5.05 7.86
N ASP A 340 -1.03 -5.06 8.68
CA ASP A 340 -1.17 -6.00 9.79
C ASP A 340 -2.30 -6.98 9.47
N SER A 341 -1.93 -8.03 8.72
CA SER A 341 -2.85 -8.83 7.90
C SER A 341 -3.92 -9.54 8.72
N SER A 342 -3.56 -10.26 9.79
CA SER A 342 -4.52 -11.06 10.57
C SER A 342 -5.49 -10.23 11.41
N ILE A 343 -5.17 -8.94 11.62
CA ILE A 343 -6.06 -8.01 12.31
C ILE A 343 -6.70 -6.99 11.37
N HIS A 344 -6.57 -7.19 10.04
CA HIS A 344 -7.31 -6.51 9.00
C HIS A 344 -7.18 -4.98 9.01
N CYS A 345 -5.94 -4.47 9.17
CA CYS A 345 -5.70 -3.03 9.18
C CYS A 345 -4.34 -2.63 8.62
N ILE A 346 -4.22 -1.35 8.35
CA ILE A 346 -2.97 -0.68 8.03
C ILE A 346 -2.52 0.07 9.28
N ARG A 347 -1.28 -0.09 9.66
CA ARG A 347 -0.67 0.55 10.83
C ARG A 347 0.62 1.24 10.45
N TYR A 348 1.11 2.10 11.32
CA TYR A 348 2.47 2.63 11.20
C TYR A 348 3.18 2.60 12.56
N VAL A 349 4.49 2.58 12.51
CA VAL A 349 5.36 2.68 13.68
C VAL A 349 6.36 3.81 13.47
N THR A 350 6.52 4.67 14.49
CA THR A 350 7.51 5.75 14.49
C THR A 350 8.92 5.20 14.74
N PRO A 351 9.99 5.97 14.47
CA PRO A 351 11.36 5.56 14.77
C PRO A 351 11.59 5.19 16.24
N GLU A 352 10.80 5.78 17.16
CA GLU A 352 10.83 5.52 18.62
C GLU A 352 9.99 4.30 19.04
N GLY A 353 9.34 3.62 18.08
CA GLY A 353 8.57 2.41 18.33
C GLY A 353 7.12 2.63 18.75
N PHE A 354 6.53 3.82 18.56
CA PHE A 354 5.10 4.02 18.78
C PHE A 354 4.29 3.47 17.60
N VAL A 355 3.40 2.55 17.88
CA VAL A 355 2.50 1.93 16.90
C VAL A 355 1.15 2.63 16.93
N HIS A 356 0.63 2.94 15.74
CA HIS A 356 -0.68 3.54 15.55
C HIS A 356 -1.46 2.82 14.44
N THR A 357 -2.77 2.72 14.60
CA THR A 357 -3.66 2.20 13.56
C THR A 357 -4.04 3.34 12.61
N TYR A 358 -3.73 3.18 11.32
CA TYR A 358 -3.97 4.17 10.28
C TYR A 358 -5.32 3.99 9.58
N ALA A 359 -5.62 2.77 9.09
CA ALA A 359 -6.84 2.49 8.35
C ALA A 359 -7.36 1.07 8.61
N GLY A 360 -8.63 0.85 8.35
CA GLY A 360 -9.30 -0.44 8.52
C GLY A 360 -10.00 -0.59 9.86
N ARG A 361 -10.70 -1.73 10.02
CA ARG A 361 -11.52 -2.07 11.20
C ARG A 361 -12.64 -1.06 11.47
N GLY A 362 -13.25 -0.53 10.39
CA GLY A 362 -14.39 0.37 10.49
C GLY A 362 -15.52 -0.23 11.33
N SER A 363 -16.34 0.63 11.96
CA SER A 363 -17.40 0.23 12.91
C SER A 363 -16.85 -0.59 14.10
N GLN A 364 -15.62 -0.30 14.52
CA GLN A 364 -15.01 -0.97 15.67
C GLN A 364 -15.82 -0.77 16.95
N GLY A 365 -15.76 -1.74 17.86
CA GLY A 365 -16.52 -1.75 19.11
C GLY A 365 -17.92 -2.33 18.97
N VAL A 366 -18.48 -2.39 17.78
CA VAL A 366 -19.78 -3.00 17.48
C VAL A 366 -19.60 -4.39 16.88
N ASN A 367 -18.40 -4.74 16.44
CA ASN A 367 -18.20 -5.81 15.51
C ASN A 367 -17.08 -6.78 15.97
N ASN A 368 -17.49 -7.99 16.29
CA ASN A 368 -16.55 -9.09 16.57
C ASN A 368 -15.81 -9.57 15.30
N ASN A 369 -16.23 -9.11 14.12
CA ASN A 369 -15.63 -9.47 12.84
C ASN A 369 -15.08 -8.20 12.15
N PRO A 370 -13.79 -7.90 12.32
CA PRO A 370 -13.19 -6.65 11.81
C PRO A 370 -12.87 -6.67 10.32
N ASN A 371 -12.90 -7.85 9.67
CA ASN A 371 -12.62 -7.99 8.25
C ASN A 371 -13.82 -7.60 7.39
N GLY A 372 -13.57 -7.38 6.12
CA GLY A 372 -14.60 -7.12 5.12
C GLY A 372 -14.07 -6.28 3.95
N TYR A 373 -14.96 -6.02 3.02
CA TYR A 373 -14.74 -5.20 1.85
C TYR A 373 -15.66 -3.97 1.93
N VAL A 374 -15.14 -2.88 2.49
CA VAL A 374 -15.89 -1.62 2.63
C VAL A 374 -14.99 -0.44 2.35
N ASP A 375 -15.36 0.34 1.34
CA ASP A 375 -14.76 1.63 1.02
C ASP A 375 -15.30 2.73 1.97
N GLY A 376 -14.54 3.80 2.18
CA GLY A 376 -14.99 4.97 2.93
C GLY A 376 -13.93 5.55 3.86
N ASP A 377 -14.36 6.12 4.98
CA ASP A 377 -13.47 6.73 5.96
C ASP A 377 -12.45 5.74 6.50
N LEU A 378 -11.20 6.18 6.63
CA LEU A 378 -10.07 5.31 7.02
C LEU A 378 -10.35 4.47 8.25
N ARG A 379 -11.00 5.05 9.29
CA ARG A 379 -11.18 4.45 10.60
C ARG A 379 -12.64 4.15 10.97
N GLN A 380 -13.59 4.87 10.36
CA GLN A 380 -15.00 4.73 10.71
C GLN A 380 -15.73 3.72 9.82
N GLU A 381 -15.32 3.58 8.56
CA GLU A 381 -16.04 2.79 7.56
C GLU A 381 -15.17 1.69 6.96
N ALA A 382 -13.94 2.04 6.54
CA ALA A 382 -13.09 1.16 5.74
C ALA A 382 -12.79 -0.19 6.43
N ARG A 383 -12.92 -1.27 5.66
CA ARG A 383 -12.58 -2.62 6.08
C ARG A 383 -11.75 -3.30 5.02
N PHE A 384 -10.77 -4.05 5.46
CA PHE A 384 -9.93 -4.93 4.65
C PHE A 384 -10.14 -6.39 5.05
N ASN A 385 -9.76 -7.30 4.17
CA ASN A 385 -9.75 -8.73 4.47
C ASN A 385 -8.38 -9.32 4.16
N TYR A 386 -7.53 -9.37 5.18
CA TYR A 386 -6.14 -9.83 5.10
C TYR A 386 -5.26 -8.94 4.20
N PRO A 387 -5.19 -7.62 4.43
CA PRO A 387 -4.33 -6.73 3.64
C PRO A 387 -2.87 -7.17 3.78
N PHE A 388 -2.17 -7.31 2.66
CA PHE A 388 -0.82 -7.87 2.64
C PHE A 388 0.18 -6.95 1.97
N GLY A 389 -0.10 -6.49 0.74
CA GLY A 389 0.76 -5.59 -0.01
C GLY A 389 0.50 -4.13 0.34
N ILE A 390 1.55 -3.32 0.34
CA ILE A 390 1.46 -1.87 0.52
C ILE A 390 2.51 -1.14 -0.30
N HIS A 391 2.09 -0.12 -1.02
CA HIS A 391 2.96 0.86 -1.67
C HIS A 391 2.42 2.27 -1.46
N TYR A 392 3.30 3.25 -1.38
CA TYR A 392 2.95 4.67 -1.25
C TYR A 392 3.49 5.48 -2.42
N ASP A 393 2.59 6.13 -3.14
CA ASP A 393 2.91 7.11 -4.17
C ASP A 393 3.14 8.47 -3.51
N GLU A 394 4.40 8.86 -3.38
CA GLU A 394 4.78 10.15 -2.74
C GLU A 394 4.27 11.37 -3.51
N VAL A 395 4.10 11.26 -4.83
CA VAL A 395 3.67 12.39 -5.67
C VAL A 395 2.18 12.66 -5.50
N ASN A 396 1.38 11.60 -5.58
CA ASN A 396 -0.08 11.71 -5.50
C ASN A 396 -0.62 11.55 -4.06
N LYS A 397 0.25 11.21 -3.09
CA LYS A 397 -0.12 10.93 -1.69
C LYS A 397 -1.15 9.81 -1.56
N ILE A 398 -0.98 8.75 -2.33
CA ILE A 398 -1.90 7.61 -2.40
C ILE A 398 -1.22 6.34 -1.90
N PHE A 399 -1.88 5.62 -1.00
CA PHE A 399 -1.54 4.24 -0.69
C PHE A 399 -2.23 3.28 -1.67
N TYR A 400 -1.49 2.34 -2.21
CA TYR A 400 -2.02 1.16 -2.88
C TYR A 400 -1.91 -0.01 -1.91
N ILE A 401 -3.03 -0.70 -1.69
CA ILE A 401 -3.12 -1.82 -0.75
C ILE A 401 -3.56 -3.07 -1.51
N GLY A 402 -2.81 -4.13 -1.35
CA GLY A 402 -3.21 -5.46 -1.82
C GLY A 402 -4.01 -6.17 -0.73
N ASP A 403 -5.31 -6.28 -0.94
CA ASP A 403 -6.25 -6.88 0.01
C ASP A 403 -6.57 -8.31 -0.43
N ILE A 404 -5.83 -9.26 0.12
CA ILE A 404 -5.58 -10.56 -0.52
C ILE A 404 -6.76 -11.54 -0.45
N GLU A 405 -7.70 -11.34 0.47
CA GLU A 405 -8.88 -12.20 0.66
C GLU A 405 -10.21 -11.48 0.35
N ASN A 406 -10.15 -10.37 -0.41
CA ASN A 406 -11.32 -9.65 -0.92
C ASN A 406 -11.47 -9.78 -2.43
#